data_1b5804660e4627fa014d571bcfab23e6
#
_entry.id   1b5804660e4627fa014d571bcfab23e6
#
_cell.length_a   1.000
_cell.length_b   1.000
_cell.length_c   1.000
_cell.angle_alpha   90.00
_cell.angle_beta   90.00
_cell.angle_gamma   90.00
#
_symmetry.space_group_name_H-M   'P 1'
#
loop_
_entity.id
_entity.type
_entity.pdbx_description
1 polymer ?
#
loop_
_entity_poly.entity_id
_entity_poly.type
_entity_poly.pdbx_seq_one_letter_code
_entity_poly.pdbx_strand_id
1 'polypeptide(L)'
;MKRFAIIMWSMLVALCAGTGAKAQGMDMPYKANYSSDFSIGNPAYVTRVLELWKDWDDNAFDRHDYMADTVVMFLSGGQTVQGKDSAMAGAKAFRGSMKSAVSTIDAVIPLKSNDRDEDWVAVWGSETDTWPDGKTEKRDLQEIWRFNKDGKIDFMKQFAATPSAVQQ
;
A
#
# COMPACT_ATOMS: atom_id res chain seq x y z
N MET A 1 53.40 -50.76 24.52
CA MET A 1 52.65 -50.83 23.27
C MET A 1 51.27 -50.29 23.54
N LYS A 2 51.05 -49.03 23.23
CA LYS A 2 49.75 -48.31 23.44
C LYS A 2 49.16 -47.97 22.06
N ARG A 3 48.02 -48.59 21.76
CA ARG A 3 47.28 -48.37 20.52
C ARG A 3 46.45 -47.15 20.69
N PHE A 4 46.71 -46.11 19.89
CA PHE A 4 45.86 -44.93 19.76
C PHE A 4 44.72 -45.23 18.81
N ALA A 5 43.47 -45.19 19.29
CA ALA A 5 42.28 -45.23 18.48
C ALA A 5 41.96 -43.81 18.05
N ILE A 6 42.01 -43.52 16.75
CA ILE A 6 41.58 -42.27 16.13
C ILE A 6 40.10 -42.39 15.89
N ILE A 7 39.31 -41.64 16.63
CA ILE A 7 37.87 -41.49 16.38
C ILE A 7 37.70 -40.39 15.32
N MET A 8 37.35 -40.83 14.11
CA MET A 8 36.96 -39.95 13.03
C MET A 8 35.52 -39.47 13.28
N TRP A 9 35.38 -38.22 13.66
CA TRP A 9 34.08 -37.58 13.81
C TRP A 9 33.60 -37.11 12.44
N SER A 10 32.70 -37.87 11.81
CA SER A 10 32.06 -37.51 10.56
C SER A 10 31.04 -36.42 10.82
N MET A 11 31.38 -35.18 10.45
CA MET A 11 30.50 -34.02 10.51
C MET A 11 29.50 -34.13 9.34
N LEU A 12 28.31 -34.62 9.64
CA LEU A 12 27.17 -34.67 8.70
C LEU A 12 26.62 -33.24 8.54
N VAL A 13 27.10 -32.51 7.52
CA VAL A 13 26.52 -31.25 7.12
C VAL A 13 25.20 -31.56 6.40
N ALA A 14 24.08 -31.42 7.09
CA ALA A 14 22.76 -31.46 6.47
C ALA A 14 22.59 -30.16 5.63
N LEU A 15 22.78 -30.27 4.30
CA LEU A 15 22.33 -29.26 3.36
C LEU A 15 20.80 -29.17 3.46
N CYS A 16 20.28 -28.19 4.19
CA CYS A 16 18.90 -27.78 4.04
C CYS A 16 18.79 -27.10 2.67
N ALA A 17 18.61 -27.91 1.61
CA ALA A 17 18.10 -27.40 0.35
C ALA A 17 16.68 -26.90 0.64
N GLY A 18 16.54 -25.59 0.83
CA GLY A 18 15.25 -24.92 0.89
C GLY A 18 14.53 -25.19 -0.44
N THR A 19 13.73 -26.23 -0.47
CA THR A 19 12.73 -26.40 -1.52
C THR A 19 11.79 -25.23 -1.37
N GLY A 20 11.97 -24.18 -2.19
CA GLY A 20 10.97 -23.14 -2.35
C GLY A 20 9.64 -23.85 -2.60
N ALA A 21 8.75 -23.79 -1.62
CA ALA A 21 7.39 -24.26 -1.80
C ALA A 21 6.80 -23.40 -2.95
N LYS A 22 6.83 -23.95 -4.16
CA LYS A 22 5.98 -23.45 -5.23
C LYS A 22 4.57 -23.59 -4.67
N ALA A 23 3.85 -22.49 -4.50
CA ALA A 23 2.44 -22.53 -4.22
C ALA A 23 1.83 -23.50 -5.23
N GLN A 24 1.35 -24.66 -4.76
CA GLN A 24 0.61 -25.58 -5.60
C GLN A 24 -0.53 -24.76 -6.19
N GLY A 25 -0.62 -24.71 -7.53
CA GLY A 25 -1.63 -23.93 -8.21
C GLY A 25 -2.99 -24.33 -7.65
N MET A 26 -3.58 -23.44 -6.84
CA MET A 26 -4.97 -23.61 -6.42
C MET A 26 -5.81 -23.54 -7.68
N ASP A 27 -6.66 -24.55 -7.89
CA ASP A 27 -7.66 -24.53 -8.95
C ASP A 27 -8.67 -23.43 -8.58
N MET A 28 -8.40 -22.23 -9.05
CA MET A 28 -9.23 -21.06 -8.75
C MET A 28 -10.38 -20.99 -9.75
N PRO A 29 -11.62 -20.77 -9.29
CA PRO A 29 -12.79 -20.67 -10.18
C PRO A 29 -12.73 -19.50 -11.15
N TYR A 30 -11.87 -18.51 -10.87
CA TYR A 30 -11.63 -17.34 -11.74
C TYR A 30 -10.14 -17.06 -11.90
N LYS A 31 -9.75 -16.66 -13.09
CA LYS A 31 -8.40 -16.15 -13.35
C LYS A 31 -8.36 -14.65 -13.11
N ALA A 32 -7.37 -14.17 -12.37
CA ALA A 32 -7.14 -12.74 -12.21
C ALA A 32 -6.75 -12.10 -13.55
N ASN A 33 -7.40 -11.00 -13.92
CA ASN A 33 -7.11 -10.30 -15.17
C ASN A 33 -5.81 -9.48 -15.10
N TYR A 34 -5.36 -9.14 -13.88
CA TYR A 34 -4.17 -8.30 -13.71
C TYR A 34 -3.01 -9.10 -13.16
N SER A 35 -3.02 -9.46 -11.89
CA SER A 35 -1.99 -10.26 -11.23
C SER A 35 -2.58 -11.11 -10.13
N SER A 36 -2.02 -12.30 -9.93
CA SER A 36 -2.33 -13.20 -8.81
C SER A 36 -1.07 -13.70 -8.11
N ASP A 37 0.10 -13.22 -8.50
CA ASP A 37 1.39 -13.62 -7.94
C ASP A 37 2.02 -12.43 -7.21
N PHE A 38 1.79 -12.38 -5.89
CA PHE A 38 2.28 -11.33 -5.02
C PHE A 38 3.16 -11.89 -3.91
N SER A 39 4.20 -11.14 -3.59
CA SER A 39 5.04 -11.31 -2.39
C SER A 39 5.05 -10.00 -1.58
N ILE A 40 5.65 -10.03 -0.39
CA ILE A 40 5.87 -8.80 0.40
C ILE A 40 6.84 -7.91 -0.36
N GLY A 41 6.44 -6.65 -0.55
CA GLY A 41 7.19 -5.64 -1.28
C GLY A 41 8.15 -4.82 -0.42
N ASN A 42 8.64 -3.71 -0.97
CA ASN A 42 9.58 -2.83 -0.29
C ASN A 42 8.89 -1.98 0.80
N PRO A 43 9.28 -2.12 2.10
CA PRO A 43 8.67 -1.37 3.19
C PRO A 43 8.87 0.16 3.10
N ALA A 44 9.88 0.64 2.36
CA ALA A 44 10.09 2.08 2.17
C ALA A 44 8.92 2.75 1.45
N TYR A 45 8.16 2.01 0.64
CA TYR A 45 6.98 2.55 -0.03
C TYR A 45 5.79 2.74 0.91
N VAL A 46 5.70 1.93 1.98
CA VAL A 46 4.73 2.16 3.07
C VAL A 46 4.96 3.53 3.70
N THR A 47 6.21 3.85 4.05
CA THR A 47 6.55 5.15 4.64
C THR A 47 6.09 6.29 3.73
N ARG A 48 6.37 6.23 2.43
CA ARG A 48 5.96 7.28 1.47
C ARG A 48 4.45 7.47 1.40
N VAL A 49 3.68 6.38 1.39
CA VAL A 49 2.21 6.49 1.38
C VAL A 49 1.67 7.07 2.68
N LEU A 50 2.21 6.65 3.83
CA LEU A 50 1.78 7.19 5.12
C LEU A 50 2.18 8.66 5.31
N GLU A 51 3.31 9.09 4.75
CA GLU A 51 3.69 10.51 4.69
C GLU A 51 2.70 11.33 3.86
N LEU A 52 2.20 10.80 2.73
CA LEU A 52 1.15 11.49 1.95
C LEU A 52 -0.19 11.58 2.71
N TRP A 53 -0.57 10.53 3.46
CA TRP A 53 -1.72 10.57 4.34
C TRP A 53 -1.54 11.64 5.44
N LYS A 54 -0.34 11.77 5.98
CA LYS A 54 -0.01 12.80 6.97
C LYS A 54 0.00 14.21 6.36
N ASP A 55 0.48 14.35 5.12
CA ASP A 55 0.43 15.62 4.39
C ASP A 55 -1.02 16.07 4.14
N TRP A 56 -1.90 15.11 3.88
CA TRP A 56 -3.34 15.36 3.79
C TRP A 56 -3.90 15.87 5.13
N ASP A 57 -3.68 15.17 6.24
CA ASP A 57 -4.15 15.59 7.56
C ASP A 57 -3.67 17.00 7.90
N ASP A 58 -2.40 17.29 7.62
CA ASP A 58 -1.76 18.57 7.94
C ASP A 58 -2.05 19.68 6.91
N ASN A 59 -2.74 19.37 5.81
CA ASN A 59 -2.92 20.29 4.66
C ASN A 59 -1.58 20.82 4.14
N ALA A 60 -0.60 19.95 3.94
CA ALA A 60 0.80 20.31 3.68
C ALA A 60 1.40 19.58 2.48
N PHE A 61 0.74 19.67 1.34
CA PHE A 61 1.00 18.93 0.10
C PHE A 61 2.37 19.19 -0.56
N ASP A 62 3.10 20.19 -0.14
CA ASP A 62 4.40 20.56 -0.72
C ASP A 62 5.58 19.92 0.06
N ARG A 63 5.31 19.09 1.08
CA ARG A 63 6.36 18.42 1.87
C ARG A 63 7.05 17.30 1.10
N HIS A 64 6.27 16.53 0.33
CA HIS A 64 6.77 15.34 -0.34
C HIS A 64 6.39 15.32 -1.81
N ASP A 65 7.37 14.99 -2.65
CA ASP A 65 7.20 14.85 -4.10
C ASP A 65 7.31 13.39 -4.53
N TYR A 66 6.29 12.59 -4.18
CA TYR A 66 6.28 11.16 -4.48
C TYR A 66 5.45 10.78 -5.71
N MET A 67 4.68 11.71 -6.29
CA MET A 67 3.87 11.43 -7.47
C MET A 67 4.67 11.58 -8.76
N ALA A 68 4.41 10.68 -9.71
CA ALA A 68 4.89 10.82 -11.09
C ALA A 68 4.04 11.88 -11.82
N ASP A 69 4.64 12.55 -12.80
CA ASP A 69 3.92 13.55 -13.63
C ASP A 69 2.73 12.94 -14.36
N THR A 70 2.79 11.64 -14.65
CA THR A 70 1.76 10.88 -15.36
C THR A 70 0.80 10.13 -14.45
N VAL A 71 0.75 10.43 -13.16
CA VAL A 71 -0.10 9.71 -12.18
C VAL A 71 -1.56 9.71 -12.62
N VAL A 72 -2.23 8.56 -12.43
CA VAL A 72 -3.67 8.40 -12.63
C VAL A 72 -4.31 7.99 -11.31
N MET A 73 -5.32 8.73 -10.87
CA MET A 73 -6.02 8.49 -9.63
C MET A 73 -7.51 8.26 -9.90
N PHE A 74 -8.04 7.17 -9.33
CA PHE A 74 -9.47 6.84 -9.33
C PHE A 74 -10.01 7.08 -7.93
N LEU A 75 -10.81 8.12 -7.79
CA LEU A 75 -11.37 8.52 -6.51
C LEU A 75 -12.68 7.81 -6.22
N SER A 76 -13.01 7.63 -4.97
CA SER A 76 -14.23 6.93 -4.49
C SER A 76 -15.53 7.57 -5.00
N GLY A 77 -15.53 8.87 -5.28
CA GLY A 77 -16.65 9.60 -5.92
C GLY A 77 -16.83 9.35 -7.42
N GLY A 78 -16.05 8.42 -8.01
CA GLY A 78 -16.14 8.10 -9.44
C GLY A 78 -15.33 9.01 -10.36
N GLN A 79 -14.65 10.02 -9.82
CA GLN A 79 -13.78 10.88 -10.62
C GLN A 79 -12.47 10.18 -10.95
N THR A 80 -11.96 10.44 -12.16
CA THR A 80 -10.61 10.10 -12.57
C THR A 80 -9.80 11.36 -12.74
N VAL A 81 -8.65 11.43 -12.08
CA VAL A 81 -7.71 12.54 -12.18
C VAL A 81 -6.45 12.06 -12.87
N GLN A 82 -5.95 12.82 -13.83
CA GLN A 82 -4.75 12.51 -14.59
C GLN A 82 -3.72 13.63 -14.48
N GLY A 83 -2.49 13.25 -14.22
CA GLY A 83 -1.35 14.16 -14.07
C GLY A 83 -1.21 14.73 -12.66
N LYS A 84 0.04 14.88 -12.26
CA LYS A 84 0.44 15.36 -10.94
C LYS A 84 -0.14 16.74 -10.61
N ASP A 85 -0.04 17.70 -11.55
CA ASP A 85 -0.52 19.06 -11.32
C ASP A 85 -2.02 19.09 -11.04
N SER A 86 -2.80 18.33 -11.82
CA SER A 86 -4.25 18.22 -11.62
C SER A 86 -4.58 17.54 -10.30
N ALA A 87 -3.86 16.48 -9.94
CA ALA A 87 -4.04 15.75 -8.69
C ALA A 87 -3.76 16.66 -7.48
N MET A 88 -2.64 17.37 -7.51
CA MET A 88 -2.23 18.29 -6.45
C MET A 88 -3.16 19.49 -6.32
N ALA A 89 -3.58 20.10 -7.44
CA ALA A 89 -4.52 21.21 -7.43
C ALA A 89 -5.89 20.79 -6.85
N GLY A 90 -6.41 19.63 -7.28
CA GLY A 90 -7.66 19.08 -6.77
C GLY A 90 -7.59 18.74 -5.27
N ALA A 91 -6.51 18.09 -4.84
CA ALA A 91 -6.29 17.74 -3.43
C ALA A 91 -6.21 19.00 -2.54
N LYS A 92 -5.40 20.00 -2.93
CA LYS A 92 -5.27 21.26 -2.21
C LYS A 92 -6.61 22.00 -2.11
N ALA A 93 -7.37 22.07 -3.20
CA ALA A 93 -8.66 22.74 -3.23
C ALA A 93 -9.68 22.03 -2.31
N PHE A 94 -9.79 20.71 -2.41
CA PHE A 94 -10.74 19.93 -1.63
C PHE A 94 -10.39 19.93 -0.15
N ARG A 95 -9.12 19.59 0.22
CA ARG A 95 -8.68 19.63 1.61
C ARG A 95 -8.74 21.03 2.22
N GLY A 96 -8.43 22.07 1.42
CA GLY A 96 -8.52 23.48 1.84
C GLY A 96 -9.95 23.93 2.12
N SER A 97 -10.98 23.24 1.63
CA SER A 97 -12.38 23.50 1.96
C SER A 97 -12.81 22.97 3.34
N MET A 98 -11.98 22.12 3.95
CA MET A 98 -12.21 21.54 5.27
C MET A 98 -11.50 22.33 6.36
N LYS A 99 -12.08 22.35 7.56
CA LYS A 99 -11.43 22.86 8.78
C LYS A 99 -10.31 21.94 9.23
N SER A 100 -10.57 20.62 9.21
CA SER A 100 -9.57 19.58 9.55
C SER A 100 -9.93 18.26 8.89
N ALA A 101 -8.92 17.42 8.64
CA ALA A 101 -9.05 16.01 8.37
C ALA A 101 -8.15 15.27 9.36
N VAL A 102 -8.62 14.14 9.86
CA VAL A 102 -7.89 13.29 10.80
C VAL A 102 -8.01 11.85 10.36
N SER A 103 -6.88 11.27 10.03
CA SER A 103 -6.79 9.89 9.56
C SER A 103 -6.39 8.92 10.67
N THR A 104 -6.86 7.69 10.55
CA THR A 104 -6.43 6.54 11.36
C THR A 104 -6.07 5.41 10.41
N ILE A 105 -4.93 4.79 10.62
CA ILE A 105 -4.48 3.64 9.83
C ILE A 105 -4.80 2.35 10.59
N ASP A 106 -5.61 1.48 9.97
CA ASP A 106 -5.97 0.17 10.53
C ASP A 106 -4.98 -0.90 10.09
N ALA A 107 -4.60 -0.91 8.81
CA ALA A 107 -3.61 -1.83 8.27
C ALA A 107 -2.92 -1.22 7.04
N VAL A 108 -1.68 -1.62 6.83
CA VAL A 108 -0.92 -1.27 5.63
C VAL A 108 0.03 -2.40 5.26
N ILE A 109 0.16 -2.69 3.96
CA ILE A 109 1.02 -3.75 3.46
C ILE A 109 1.70 -3.34 2.15
N PRO A 110 3.03 -3.50 2.04
CA PRO A 110 3.72 -3.41 0.76
C PRO A 110 3.59 -4.73 0.01
N LEU A 111 3.33 -4.66 -1.28
CA LEU A 111 3.17 -5.81 -2.15
C LEU A 111 4.10 -5.69 -3.36
N LYS A 112 4.65 -6.81 -3.80
CA LYS A 112 5.37 -6.96 -5.06
C LYS A 112 4.58 -7.88 -5.97
N SER A 113 4.11 -7.38 -7.11
CA SER A 113 3.55 -8.21 -8.18
C SER A 113 4.73 -8.84 -8.94
N ASN A 114 4.93 -10.15 -8.75
CA ASN A 114 6.11 -10.85 -9.28
C ASN A 114 6.01 -11.06 -10.80
N ASP A 115 4.81 -11.29 -11.31
CA ASP A 115 4.53 -11.50 -12.74
C ASP A 115 4.56 -10.20 -13.57
N ARG A 116 4.48 -9.03 -12.91
CA ARG A 116 4.50 -7.72 -13.55
C ARG A 116 5.70 -6.86 -13.19
N ASP A 117 6.49 -7.28 -12.20
CA ASP A 117 7.61 -6.52 -11.65
C ASP A 117 7.18 -5.12 -11.16
N GLU A 118 6.03 -5.03 -10.49
CA GLU A 118 5.45 -3.79 -9.98
C GLU A 118 5.40 -3.77 -8.47
N ASP A 119 5.68 -2.61 -7.89
CA ASP A 119 5.58 -2.37 -6.45
C ASP A 119 4.27 -1.66 -6.12
N TRP A 120 3.61 -2.13 -5.05
CA TRP A 120 2.32 -1.65 -4.61
C TRP A 120 2.29 -1.45 -3.10
N VAL A 121 1.40 -0.59 -2.65
CA VAL A 121 1.02 -0.47 -1.23
C VAL A 121 -0.50 -0.50 -1.15
N ALA A 122 -1.03 -1.33 -0.26
CA ALA A 122 -2.44 -1.29 0.11
C ALA A 122 -2.58 -0.75 1.53
N VAL A 123 -3.53 0.17 1.73
CA VAL A 123 -3.83 0.83 3.01
C VAL A 123 -5.31 0.66 3.31
N TRP A 124 -5.62 0.34 4.56
CA TRP A 124 -6.95 0.40 5.14
C TRP A 124 -6.89 1.36 6.31
N GLY A 125 -7.90 2.20 6.42
CA GLY A 125 -7.99 3.16 7.48
C GLY A 125 -9.32 3.89 7.48
N SER A 126 -9.41 4.94 8.25
CA SER A 126 -10.57 5.82 8.25
C SER A 126 -10.13 7.27 8.32
N GLU A 127 -10.98 8.15 7.83
CA GLU A 127 -10.79 9.60 7.86
C GLU A 127 -12.01 10.25 8.49
N THR A 128 -11.78 11.24 9.33
CA THR A 128 -12.84 12.12 9.87
C THR A 128 -12.57 13.53 9.40
N ASP A 129 -13.44 14.00 8.53
CA ASP A 129 -13.45 15.39 8.02
C ASP A 129 -14.29 16.29 8.90
N THR A 130 -13.81 17.49 9.17
CA THR A 130 -14.58 18.54 9.83
C THR A 130 -14.70 19.73 8.88
N TRP A 131 -15.93 20.13 8.64
CA TRP A 131 -16.25 21.27 7.76
C TRP A 131 -16.27 22.59 8.52
N PRO A 132 -16.20 23.76 7.84
CA PRO A 132 -16.24 25.07 8.50
C PRO A 132 -17.51 25.32 9.33
N ASP A 133 -18.63 24.71 8.97
CA ASP A 133 -19.91 24.80 9.71
C ASP A 133 -19.95 23.89 10.95
N GLY A 134 -18.87 23.16 11.22
CA GLY A 134 -18.73 22.25 12.36
C GLY A 134 -19.28 20.84 12.14
N LYS A 135 -19.87 20.55 10.98
CA LYS A 135 -20.27 19.18 10.64
C LYS A 135 -19.05 18.31 10.50
N THR A 136 -19.20 17.04 10.89
CA THR A 136 -18.18 16.00 10.73
C THR A 136 -18.71 14.88 9.86
N GLU A 137 -17.82 14.29 9.05
CA GLU A 137 -18.09 13.10 8.27
C GLU A 137 -16.97 12.10 8.49
N LYS A 138 -17.32 10.87 8.84
CA LYS A 138 -16.35 9.78 8.93
C LYS A 138 -16.55 8.83 7.75
N ARG A 139 -15.45 8.39 7.15
CA ARG A 139 -15.42 7.42 6.07
C ARG A 139 -14.37 6.36 6.35
N ASP A 140 -14.69 5.10 6.07
CA ASP A 140 -13.71 4.05 5.98
C ASP A 140 -13.10 4.07 4.59
N LEU A 141 -11.77 3.99 4.53
CA LEU A 141 -11.00 4.10 3.30
C LEU A 141 -10.20 2.83 3.05
N GLN A 142 -10.19 2.42 1.78
CA GLN A 142 -9.24 1.47 1.26
C GLN A 142 -8.57 2.07 0.04
N GLU A 143 -7.24 2.09 0.03
CA GLU A 143 -6.47 2.62 -1.09
C GLU A 143 -5.41 1.65 -1.55
N ILE A 144 -5.20 1.61 -2.86
CA ILE A 144 -4.08 0.91 -3.48
C ILE A 144 -3.25 1.90 -4.28
N TRP A 145 -1.94 1.85 -4.07
CA TRP A 145 -0.94 2.75 -4.65
C TRP A 145 0.09 1.94 -5.41
N ARG A 146 0.36 2.28 -6.68
CA ARG A 146 1.43 1.66 -7.45
C ARG A 146 2.59 2.60 -7.63
N PHE A 147 3.79 2.03 -7.58
CA PHE A 147 5.05 2.72 -7.80
C PHE A 147 5.65 2.30 -9.14
N ASN A 148 6.11 3.26 -9.91
CA ASN A 148 6.88 3.03 -11.12
C ASN A 148 8.35 2.70 -10.81
N LYS A 149 9.15 2.44 -11.84
CA LYS A 149 10.57 2.06 -11.69
C LYS A 149 11.46 3.16 -11.11
N ASP A 150 11.03 4.42 -11.17
CA ASP A 150 11.71 5.55 -10.55
C ASP A 150 11.31 5.72 -9.07
N GLY A 151 10.47 4.85 -8.54
CA GLY A 151 9.95 4.90 -7.18
C GLY A 151 8.94 6.03 -6.96
N LYS A 152 8.33 6.54 -8.02
CA LYS A 152 7.24 7.52 -7.97
C LYS A 152 5.89 6.82 -8.10
N ILE A 153 4.87 7.36 -7.44
CA ILE A 153 3.50 6.88 -7.53
C ILE A 153 2.92 7.25 -8.90
N ASP A 154 2.56 6.26 -9.71
CA ASP A 154 1.96 6.46 -11.02
C ASP A 154 0.49 6.04 -11.13
N PHE A 155 -0.03 5.38 -10.08
CA PHE A 155 -1.42 4.97 -10.00
C PHE A 155 -1.91 4.98 -8.55
N MET A 156 -3.16 5.40 -8.35
CA MET A 156 -3.87 5.24 -7.09
C MET A 156 -5.36 4.92 -7.37
N LYS A 157 -5.92 4.04 -6.56
CA LYS A 157 -7.37 3.83 -6.53
C LYS A 157 -7.87 3.82 -5.10
N GLN A 158 -8.90 4.62 -4.84
CA GLN A 158 -9.53 4.78 -3.56
C GLN A 158 -10.94 4.18 -3.57
N PHE A 159 -11.28 3.49 -2.51
CA PHE A 159 -12.62 3.08 -2.16
C PHE A 159 -12.99 3.73 -0.82
N ALA A 160 -14.22 4.18 -0.70
CA ALA A 160 -14.73 4.74 0.54
C ALA A 160 -16.11 4.16 0.86
N ALA A 161 -16.36 3.95 2.13
CA ALA A 161 -17.67 3.58 2.65
C ALA A 161 -18.00 4.43 3.87
N THR A 162 -19.28 4.79 4.03
CA THR A 162 -19.75 5.33 5.30
C THR A 162 -19.82 4.20 6.30
N PRO A 163 -19.22 4.31 7.51
CA PRO A 163 -19.28 3.27 8.51
C PRO A 163 -20.74 2.95 8.85
N SER A 164 -21.14 1.70 8.67
CA SER A 164 -22.45 1.24 9.15
C SER A 164 -22.38 1.08 10.67
N ALA A 165 -23.37 1.60 11.40
CA ALA A 165 -23.55 1.21 12.78
C ALA A 165 -23.77 -0.31 12.84
N VAL A 166 -22.80 -1.05 13.36
CA VAL A 166 -22.99 -2.47 13.64
C VAL A 166 -24.05 -2.57 14.74
N GLN A 167 -25.24 -3.02 14.41
CA GLN A 167 -26.23 -3.36 15.43
C GLN A 167 -25.67 -4.57 16.18
N GLN A 168 -25.24 -4.35 17.41
CA GLN A 168 -24.84 -5.39 18.36
C GLN A 168 -26.07 -6.07 18.93
#